data_b62517412d8da275dccb134daca1d0ce
#
_entry.id   b62517412d8da275dccb134daca1d0ce
#
_cell.length_a   1.000
_cell.length_b   1.000
_cell.length_c   1.000
_cell.angle_alpha   90.00
_cell.angle_beta   90.00
_cell.angle_gamma   90.00
#
_symmetry.space_group_name_H-M   'P 1'
#
loop_
_entity.id
_entity.type
_entity.pdbx_description
1 polymer ?
#
loop_
_entity_poly.entity_id
_entity_poly.type
_entity_poly.pdbx_seq_one_letter_code
_entity_poly.pdbx_strand_id
1 'polypeptide(L)'
;REGTKKGYAEIYEWQIVNLAIPGSKNRRGRVGNNAKTITTSPRQAVCYNGQVRMLTAKEYLRLMGFKDQDYRKMRDAGITDPQICSLAGNSICVPVLEALFRKLVDLKIICKPEDTF
;
A
#
# COMPACT_ATOMS: atom_id res chain seq x y z
N ARG A 1 -1.44 3.44 20.93
CA ARG A 1 -2.75 3.64 21.53
C ARG A 1 -3.87 3.49 20.50
N GLU A 2 -4.97 2.93 20.94
CA GLU A 2 -6.22 2.82 20.18
C GLU A 2 -7.33 3.59 20.89
N GLY A 3 -8.31 4.08 20.12
CA GLY A 3 -9.52 4.70 20.66
C GLY A 3 -10.49 3.68 21.25
N THR A 4 -10.01 2.74 22.05
CA THR A 4 -10.79 1.69 22.71
C THR A 4 -10.71 1.89 24.22
N LYS A 5 -11.60 1.19 24.95
CA LYS A 5 -11.60 1.23 26.41
C LYS A 5 -10.26 0.77 27.02
N LYS A 6 -9.57 -0.15 26.37
CA LYS A 6 -8.28 -0.68 26.82
C LYS A 6 -7.12 0.32 26.57
N GLY A 7 -7.28 1.24 25.62
CA GLY A 7 -6.24 2.18 25.23
C GLY A 7 -5.12 1.58 24.39
N TYR A 8 -5.23 0.31 24.01
CA TYR A 8 -4.30 -0.38 23.13
C TYR A 8 -5.03 -1.40 22.28
N ALA A 9 -4.44 -1.80 21.17
CA ALA A 9 -4.94 -2.87 20.32
C ALA A 9 -3.96 -4.05 20.34
N GLU A 10 -4.48 -5.27 20.30
CA GLU A 10 -3.69 -6.47 20.16
C GLU A 10 -3.44 -6.75 18.69
N ILE A 11 -2.22 -7.18 18.35
CA ILE A 11 -1.85 -7.57 17.00
C ILE A 11 -1.34 -9.01 17.01
N TYR A 12 -1.81 -9.77 16.03
CA TYR A 12 -1.44 -11.18 15.86
C TYR A 12 -0.57 -11.36 14.62
N GLU A 13 0.00 -12.56 14.46
CA GLU A 13 0.84 -12.90 13.33
C GLU A 13 0.18 -12.56 11.98
N TRP A 14 0.94 -11.95 11.09
CA TRP A 14 0.49 -11.50 9.76
C TRP A 14 -0.57 -10.41 9.73
N GLN A 15 -0.88 -9.82 10.87
CA GLN A 15 -1.75 -8.65 10.88
C GLN A 15 -0.95 -7.38 10.62
N ILE A 16 -1.62 -6.38 10.07
CA ILE A 16 -1.03 -5.07 9.74
C ILE A 16 -1.64 -4.01 10.65
N VAL A 17 -0.81 -3.12 11.13
CA VAL A 17 -1.23 -1.97 11.94
C VAL A 17 -0.84 -0.67 11.24
N ASN A 18 -1.75 0.31 11.24
CA ASN A 18 -1.46 1.64 10.73
C ASN A 18 -0.97 2.53 11.87
N LEU A 19 0.27 2.96 11.79
CA LEU A 19 0.92 3.79 12.80
C LEU A 19 0.89 5.30 12.47
N ALA A 20 0.18 5.70 11.41
CA ALA A 20 0.02 7.11 11.05
C ALA A 20 -0.73 7.84 12.13
N ILE A 21 -0.33 8.75 12.83
CA ILE A 21 -0.93 9.44 13.98
C ILE A 21 -0.96 8.52 15.21
N PRO A 22 0.21 8.12 15.71
CA PRO A 22 0.29 7.34 16.94
C PRO A 22 -0.28 8.14 18.12
N GLY A 23 -0.98 7.47 19.02
CA GLY A 23 -1.55 8.08 20.21
C GLY A 23 -2.90 8.77 20.03
N SER A 24 -3.47 8.81 18.82
CA SER A 24 -4.81 9.36 18.62
C SER A 24 -5.86 8.51 19.32
N LYS A 25 -6.60 9.11 20.22
CA LYS A 25 -7.67 8.45 20.97
C LYS A 25 -8.92 8.20 20.12
N ASN A 26 -9.07 8.95 19.05
CA ASN A 26 -10.27 8.89 18.20
C ASN A 26 -10.15 7.88 17.04
N ARG A 27 -8.96 7.37 16.77
CA ARG A 27 -8.75 6.40 15.71
C ARG A 27 -8.97 4.98 16.19
N ARG A 28 -9.79 4.25 15.46
CA ARG A 28 -10.08 2.83 15.69
C ARG A 28 -9.81 2.04 14.42
N GLY A 29 -9.74 0.72 14.55
CA GLY A 29 -9.57 -0.16 13.40
C GLY A 29 -8.19 -0.07 12.75
N ARG A 30 -7.17 0.25 13.51
CA ARG A 30 -5.78 0.33 13.02
C ARG A 30 -5.19 -1.01 12.67
N VAL A 31 -5.61 -2.05 13.38
CA VAL A 31 -5.13 -3.42 13.20
C VAL A 31 -6.09 -4.18 12.32
N GLY A 32 -5.59 -4.95 11.38
CA GLY A 32 -6.41 -5.78 10.49
C GLY A 32 -5.59 -6.72 9.66
N ASN A 33 -6.27 -7.55 8.89
CA ASN A 33 -5.64 -8.55 8.04
C ASN A 33 -5.20 -7.99 6.68
N ASN A 34 -5.67 -6.81 6.33
CA ASN A 34 -5.36 -6.15 5.06
C ASN A 34 -4.64 -4.83 5.29
N ALA A 35 -3.76 -4.49 4.36
CA ALA A 35 -3.10 -3.19 4.37
C ALA A 35 -4.14 -2.07 4.24
N LYS A 36 -3.91 -0.98 4.94
CA LYS A 36 -4.74 0.21 4.85
C LYS A 36 -4.30 1.06 3.67
N THR A 37 -5.08 2.08 3.36
CA THR A 37 -4.75 3.03 2.30
C THR A 37 -3.32 3.57 2.46
N ILE A 38 -2.55 3.53 1.39
CA ILE A 38 -1.17 4.04 1.39
C ILE A 38 -1.23 5.54 1.14
N THR A 39 -0.70 6.30 2.09
CA THR A 39 -0.57 7.76 1.99
C THR A 39 0.81 8.14 1.44
N THR A 40 1.04 9.42 1.19
CA THR A 40 2.35 9.92 0.74
C THR A 40 3.44 9.80 1.81
N SER A 41 3.06 9.62 3.06
CA SER A 41 3.98 9.32 4.18
C SER A 41 3.46 8.08 4.92
N PRO A 42 3.53 6.90 4.30
CA PRO A 42 2.92 5.71 4.86
C PRO A 42 3.68 5.23 6.10
N ARG A 43 2.92 4.83 7.11
CA ARG A 43 3.45 4.27 8.36
C ARG A 43 2.65 3.05 8.74
N GLN A 44 2.87 1.96 8.04
CA GLN A 44 2.24 0.68 8.34
C GLN A 44 3.30 -0.32 8.75
N ALA A 45 2.93 -1.19 9.66
CA ALA A 45 3.80 -2.25 10.16
C ALA A 45 3.07 -3.58 10.12
N VAL A 46 3.82 -4.66 10.01
CA VAL A 46 3.30 -6.02 10.01
C VAL A 46 3.86 -6.78 11.21
N CYS A 47 3.03 -7.63 11.81
CA CYS A 47 3.48 -8.55 12.85
C CYS A 47 4.03 -9.82 12.19
N TYR A 48 5.30 -10.11 12.44
CA TYR A 48 5.99 -11.26 11.89
C TYR A 48 6.96 -11.81 12.94
N ASN A 49 6.92 -13.12 13.19
CA ASN A 49 7.73 -13.81 14.20
C ASN A 49 7.63 -13.16 15.60
N GLY A 50 6.44 -12.72 15.99
CA GLY A 50 6.21 -12.08 17.27
C GLY A 50 6.76 -10.68 17.38
N GLN A 51 7.23 -10.09 16.29
CA GLN A 51 7.76 -8.73 16.24
C GLN A 51 6.96 -7.87 15.27
N VAL A 52 6.83 -6.59 15.58
CA VAL A 52 6.19 -5.61 14.70
C VAL A 52 7.28 -4.90 13.91
N ARG A 53 7.21 -5.00 12.58
CA ARG A 53 8.20 -4.46 11.65
C ARG A 53 7.52 -3.49 10.69
N MET A 54 8.12 -2.32 10.49
CA MET A 54 7.66 -1.37 9.49
C MET A 54 7.80 -1.95 8.07
N LEU A 55 6.87 -1.62 7.22
CA LEU A 55 6.95 -2.00 5.80
C LEU A 55 8.02 -1.17 5.09
N THR A 56 8.75 -1.83 4.19
CA THR A 56 9.76 -1.18 3.35
C THR A 56 9.12 -0.51 2.14
N ALA A 57 9.86 0.39 1.47
CA ALA A 57 9.41 1.03 0.23
C ALA A 57 9.08 0.00 -0.85
N LYS A 58 9.89 -1.04 -0.98
CA LYS A 58 9.68 -2.13 -1.93
C LYS A 58 8.35 -2.86 -1.66
N GLU A 59 8.03 -3.09 -0.39
CA GLU A 59 6.77 -3.72 0.01
C GLU A 59 5.56 -2.83 -0.29
N TYR A 60 5.67 -1.52 -0.10
CA TYR A 60 4.60 -0.60 -0.50
C TYR A 60 4.35 -0.63 -2.00
N LEU A 61 5.40 -0.67 -2.81
CA LEU A 61 5.25 -0.81 -4.27
C LEU A 61 4.57 -2.13 -4.63
N ARG A 62 4.92 -3.22 -3.97
CA ARG A 62 4.26 -4.52 -4.18
C ARG A 62 2.76 -4.46 -3.87
N LEU A 63 2.39 -3.78 -2.79
CA LEU A 63 0.98 -3.59 -2.43
C LEU A 63 0.22 -2.80 -3.49
N MET A 64 0.88 -1.89 -4.19
CA MET A 64 0.29 -1.13 -5.29
C MET A 64 0.34 -1.86 -6.63
N GLY A 65 0.90 -3.07 -6.67
CA GLY A 65 0.97 -3.89 -7.87
C GLY A 65 2.17 -3.63 -8.77
N PHE A 66 3.15 -2.87 -8.32
CA PHE A 66 4.40 -2.68 -9.05
C PHE A 66 5.33 -3.87 -8.86
N LYS A 67 6.19 -4.11 -9.84
CA LYS A 67 7.18 -5.19 -9.80
C LYS A 67 8.46 -4.74 -9.10
N ASP A 68 9.23 -5.70 -8.57
CA ASP A 68 10.52 -5.42 -7.94
C ASP A 68 11.51 -4.73 -8.90
N GLN A 69 11.40 -5.01 -10.20
CA GLN A 69 12.20 -4.34 -11.22
C GLN A 69 11.98 -2.83 -11.23
N ASP A 70 10.75 -2.39 -10.99
CA ASP A 70 10.42 -0.97 -10.94
C ASP A 70 11.10 -0.30 -9.75
N TYR A 71 11.12 -0.97 -8.60
CA TYR A 71 11.85 -0.48 -7.43
C TYR A 71 13.34 -0.33 -7.72
N ARG A 72 13.95 -1.34 -8.35
CA ARG A 72 15.38 -1.29 -8.71
C ARG A 72 15.69 -0.13 -9.67
N LYS A 73 14.85 0.07 -10.67
CA LYS A 73 14.99 1.18 -11.61
C LYS A 73 14.93 2.54 -10.91
N MET A 74 14.03 2.70 -9.97
CA MET A 74 13.92 3.94 -9.19
C MET A 74 15.17 4.16 -8.32
N ARG A 75 15.66 3.13 -7.66
CA ARG A 75 16.87 3.22 -6.84
C ARG A 75 18.11 3.51 -7.69
N ASP A 76 18.24 2.87 -8.84
CA ASP A 76 19.35 3.11 -9.78
C ASP A 76 19.32 4.53 -10.34
N ALA A 77 18.14 5.13 -10.46
CA ALA A 77 17.96 6.52 -10.87
C ALA A 77 18.25 7.53 -9.74
N GLY A 78 18.58 7.07 -8.54
CA GLY A 78 18.92 7.94 -7.41
C GLY A 78 17.73 8.35 -6.54
N ILE A 79 16.55 7.76 -6.74
CA ILE A 79 15.37 8.06 -5.93
C ILE A 79 15.51 7.38 -4.57
N THR A 80 15.29 8.14 -3.49
CA THR A 80 15.40 7.62 -2.11
C THR A 80 14.15 6.82 -1.70
N ASP A 81 14.28 5.97 -0.69
CA ASP A 81 13.14 5.19 -0.18
C ASP A 81 11.96 6.05 0.30
N PRO A 82 12.16 7.16 1.05
CA PRO A 82 11.05 8.05 1.39
C PRO A 82 10.34 8.64 0.17
N GLN A 83 11.09 8.98 -0.89
CA GLN A 83 10.51 9.46 -2.14
C GLN A 83 9.69 8.39 -2.84
N ILE A 84 10.17 7.14 -2.84
CA ILE A 84 9.45 6.00 -3.40
C ILE A 84 8.15 5.76 -2.65
N CYS A 85 8.15 5.84 -1.32
CA CYS A 85 6.94 5.73 -0.50
C CYS A 85 5.93 6.83 -0.85
N SER A 86 6.39 8.05 -1.05
CA SER A 86 5.53 9.17 -1.46
C SER A 86 4.91 8.92 -2.84
N LEU A 87 5.70 8.44 -3.79
CA LEU A 87 5.21 8.09 -5.13
C LEU A 87 4.18 6.96 -5.07
N ALA A 88 4.42 5.94 -4.25
CA ALA A 88 3.45 4.86 -4.05
C ALA A 88 2.11 5.39 -3.53
N GLY A 89 2.14 6.30 -2.57
CA GLY A 89 0.94 6.92 -2.02
C GLY A 89 0.18 7.79 -3.04
N ASN A 90 0.88 8.42 -3.96
CA ASN A 90 0.26 9.22 -5.04
C ASN A 90 -0.23 8.38 -6.21
N SER A 91 0.15 7.11 -6.28
CA SER A 91 -0.16 6.23 -7.39
C SER A 91 -1.56 5.61 -7.27
N ILE A 92 -2.03 5.05 -8.38
CA ILE A 92 -3.22 4.21 -8.42
C ILE A 92 -2.78 2.75 -8.34
N CYS A 93 -3.54 1.91 -7.63
CA CYS A 93 -3.27 0.48 -7.56
C CYS A 93 -3.38 -0.13 -8.96
N VAL A 94 -2.29 -0.67 -9.48
CA VAL A 94 -2.18 -1.14 -10.88
C VAL A 94 -3.19 -2.24 -11.19
N PRO A 95 -3.38 -3.29 -10.37
CA PRO A 95 -4.37 -4.33 -10.67
C PRO A 95 -5.82 -3.80 -10.78
N VAL A 96 -6.17 -2.80 -9.97
CA VAL A 96 -7.50 -2.17 -10.03
C VAL A 96 -7.68 -1.45 -11.36
N LEU A 97 -6.66 -0.70 -11.79
CA LEU A 97 -6.69 0.02 -13.05
C LEU A 97 -6.74 -0.94 -14.25
N GLU A 98 -5.97 -2.01 -14.20
CA GLU A 98 -6.01 -3.06 -15.24
C GLU A 98 -7.40 -3.69 -15.35
N ALA A 99 -8.03 -4.02 -14.22
CA ALA A 99 -9.38 -4.59 -14.21
C ALA A 99 -10.40 -3.63 -14.82
N LEU A 100 -10.28 -2.33 -14.49
CA LEU A 100 -11.14 -1.30 -15.04
C LEU A 100 -11.00 -1.19 -16.56
N PHE A 101 -9.77 -1.14 -17.06
CA PHE A 101 -9.52 -1.04 -18.50
C PHE A 101 -9.96 -2.29 -19.26
N ARG A 102 -9.78 -3.48 -18.69
CA ARG A 102 -10.33 -4.72 -19.28
C ARG A 102 -11.84 -4.63 -19.43
N LYS A 103 -12.53 -4.14 -18.41
CA LYS A 103 -13.98 -3.98 -18.47
C LYS A 103 -14.39 -2.98 -19.54
N LEU A 104 -13.68 -1.87 -19.68
CA LEU A 104 -13.95 -0.87 -20.73
C LEU A 104 -13.72 -1.44 -22.12
N VAL A 105 -12.69 -2.26 -22.31
CA VAL A 105 -12.44 -2.95 -23.59
C VAL A 105 -13.54 -3.96 -23.88
N ASP A 106 -13.97 -4.76 -22.91
CA ASP A 106 -15.03 -5.76 -23.05
C ASP A 106 -16.37 -5.10 -23.41
N LEU A 107 -16.63 -3.90 -22.89
CA LEU A 107 -17.81 -3.11 -23.21
C LEU A 107 -17.67 -2.32 -24.52
N LYS A 108 -16.54 -2.45 -25.23
CA LYS A 108 -16.22 -1.74 -26.47
C LYS A 108 -16.24 -0.21 -26.35
N ILE A 109 -16.01 0.31 -25.14
CA ILE A 109 -15.91 1.76 -24.89
C ILE A 109 -14.56 2.27 -25.36
N ILE A 110 -13.48 1.47 -25.19
CA ILE A 110 -12.14 1.76 -25.68
C ILE A 110 -11.65 0.59 -26.56
N CYS A 111 -10.78 0.89 -27.52
CA CYS A 111 -10.20 -0.11 -28.40
C CYS A 111 -8.98 -0.77 -27.75
N LYS A 112 -8.73 -2.05 -28.09
CA LYS A 112 -7.46 -2.70 -27.76
C LYS A 112 -6.33 -2.06 -28.55
N PRO A 113 -5.08 -2.07 -28.03
CA PRO A 113 -3.94 -1.51 -28.80
C PRO A 113 -3.78 -2.10 -30.19
N GLU A 114 -4.01 -3.39 -30.36
CA GLU A 114 -3.94 -4.09 -31.66
C GLU A 114 -5.08 -3.73 -32.61
N ASP A 115 -6.17 -3.15 -32.11
CA ASP A 115 -7.33 -2.73 -32.90
C ASP A 115 -7.24 -1.25 -33.34
N THR A 116 -6.23 -0.54 -32.87
CA THR A 116 -6.14 0.92 -32.99
C THR A 116 -5.62 1.36 -34.38
N PHE A 117 -4.91 0.51 -35.08
CA PHE A 117 -4.29 0.87 -36.35
C PHE A 117 -4.21 -0.32 -37.28
#